data_3ebda4d32dcfe289239943eb4cc696e2
#
_entry.id   3ebda4d32dcfe289239943eb4cc696e2
#
_cell.length_a   1.000
_cell.length_b   1.000
_cell.length_c   1.000
_cell.angle_alpha   90.00
_cell.angle_beta   90.00
_cell.angle_gamma   90.00
#
_symmetry.space_group_name_H-M   'P 1'
#
loop_
_entity.id
_entity.type
_entity.pdbx_description
1 polymer ?
#
loop_
_entity_poly.entity_id
_entity_poly.type
_entity_poly.pdbx_seq_one_letter_code
_entity_poly.pdbx_strand_id
1 'polypeptide(L)'
;MALYLREPYRKSMKITVPDTVKSKGFDYFLLEDSIVAPPVEGYYAGDKITIDGEAVDYTAEGGRIQCKMPAAKSGEEAELAIDWPRRLQSMQNNIARILFAGALEKLLHAKVLSGSTEEVCYLVVDAEDIGFMSLEKIENYVNHLIESNLPIQEEKGEVTIPSVDKVYSVGPLLKNTGEVALFAIQKIEKEEEGLKLTFVCGKSALDDYRNHRYLTKNLSMYLKESTTQGIWQAVKKLQGKIDEQKK
;
A
#
# COMPACT_ATOMS: atom_id res chain seq x y z
N MET A 1 -23.35 -6.04 -4.59
CA MET A 1 -22.07 -5.52 -4.09
C MET A 1 -21.47 -6.58 -3.19
N ALA A 2 -20.24 -7.01 -3.43
CA ALA A 2 -19.58 -8.07 -2.67
C ALA A 2 -19.41 -7.72 -1.20
N LEU A 3 -19.38 -8.72 -0.31
CA LEU A 3 -19.33 -8.53 1.15
C LEU A 3 -18.07 -7.74 1.57
N TYR A 4 -16.90 -8.03 0.99
CA TYR A 4 -15.66 -7.32 1.30
C TYR A 4 -15.70 -5.81 0.97
N LEU A 5 -16.59 -5.36 0.07
CA LEU A 5 -16.83 -3.95 -0.22
C LEU A 5 -17.83 -3.32 0.75
N ARG A 6 -18.86 -4.09 1.18
CA ARG A 6 -19.87 -3.62 2.15
C ARG A 6 -19.32 -3.56 3.57
N GLU A 7 -18.47 -4.53 3.93
CA GLU A 7 -17.90 -4.69 5.27
C GLU A 7 -16.35 -4.75 5.20
N PRO A 8 -15.67 -3.70 4.72
CA PRO A 8 -14.22 -3.73 4.46
C PRO A 8 -13.35 -4.00 5.70
N TYR A 9 -13.90 -3.75 6.91
CA TYR A 9 -13.21 -3.96 8.19
C TYR A 9 -13.48 -5.31 8.83
N ARG A 10 -14.29 -6.16 8.21
CA ARG A 10 -14.58 -7.49 8.76
C ARG A 10 -13.37 -8.40 8.58
N LYS A 11 -12.89 -8.96 9.70
CA LYS A 11 -11.64 -9.73 9.77
C LYS A 11 -11.85 -11.23 9.64
N SER A 12 -13.00 -11.73 10.09
CA SER A 12 -13.36 -13.15 9.98
C SER A 12 -14.86 -13.34 9.82
N MET A 13 -15.25 -14.52 9.37
CA MET A 13 -16.63 -14.96 9.30
C MET A 13 -16.71 -16.49 9.43
N LYS A 14 -17.81 -16.97 9.99
CA LYS A 14 -18.14 -18.39 9.92
C LYS A 14 -18.66 -18.72 8.53
N ILE A 15 -18.20 -19.82 7.99
CA ILE A 15 -18.67 -20.41 6.74
C ILE A 15 -19.08 -21.85 6.99
N THR A 16 -20.04 -22.35 6.23
CA THR A 16 -20.22 -23.79 6.05
C THR A 16 -19.42 -24.17 4.81
N VAL A 17 -18.46 -25.08 4.94
CA VAL A 17 -17.63 -25.51 3.81
C VAL A 17 -18.54 -26.09 2.73
N PRO A 18 -18.59 -25.48 1.52
CA PRO A 18 -19.45 -25.99 0.45
C PRO A 18 -18.97 -27.36 -0.05
N ASP A 19 -19.77 -27.99 -0.92
CA ASP A 19 -19.37 -29.21 -1.58
C ASP A 19 -18.04 -29.04 -2.32
N THR A 20 -17.14 -29.99 -2.10
CA THR A 20 -15.78 -29.95 -2.64
C THR A 20 -15.65 -30.79 -3.89
N VAL A 21 -14.80 -30.32 -4.81
CA VAL A 21 -14.36 -31.07 -5.99
C VAL A 21 -12.91 -31.48 -5.80
N LYS A 22 -12.62 -32.77 -5.79
CA LYS A 22 -11.25 -33.28 -5.67
C LYS A 22 -10.52 -33.21 -7.00
N SER A 23 -9.36 -32.54 -6.98
CA SER A 23 -8.47 -32.48 -8.14
C SER A 23 -7.01 -32.44 -7.69
N LYS A 24 -6.16 -33.28 -8.28
CA LYS A 24 -4.70 -33.30 -8.04
C LYS A 24 -4.29 -33.36 -6.56
N GLY A 25 -5.06 -34.08 -5.73
CA GLY A 25 -4.75 -34.25 -4.29
C GLY A 25 -5.19 -33.10 -3.37
N PHE A 26 -5.96 -32.16 -3.89
CA PHE A 26 -6.57 -31.08 -3.11
C PHE A 26 -8.08 -31.07 -3.26
N ASP A 27 -8.75 -30.54 -2.26
CA ASP A 27 -10.16 -30.23 -2.29
C ASP A 27 -10.35 -28.77 -2.70
N TYR A 28 -11.21 -28.53 -3.69
CA TYR A 28 -11.55 -27.18 -4.18
C TYR A 28 -13.00 -26.89 -3.86
N PHE A 29 -13.29 -25.69 -3.37
CA PHE A 29 -14.65 -25.23 -3.17
C PHE A 29 -14.79 -23.75 -3.50
N LEU A 30 -16.02 -23.33 -3.78
CA LEU A 30 -16.34 -21.96 -4.15
C LEU A 30 -16.93 -21.22 -2.95
N LEU A 31 -16.43 -20.02 -2.69
CA LEU A 31 -17.03 -19.08 -1.76
C LEU A 31 -17.79 -18.01 -2.56
N GLU A 32 -19.07 -17.90 -2.26
CA GLU A 32 -19.91 -16.81 -2.75
C GLU A 32 -20.07 -15.75 -1.66
N ASP A 33 -20.09 -14.46 -2.02
CA ASP A 33 -20.28 -13.32 -1.11
C ASP A 33 -19.43 -13.38 0.17
N SER A 34 -18.13 -13.57 0.01
CA SER A 34 -17.18 -13.68 1.13
C SER A 34 -16.52 -12.32 1.48
N ILE A 35 -15.86 -12.30 2.65
CA ILE A 35 -15.04 -11.15 3.09
C ILE A 35 -13.72 -11.05 2.33
N VAL A 36 -13.37 -12.03 1.49
CA VAL A 36 -12.10 -12.09 0.75
C VAL A 36 -12.13 -11.13 -0.42
N ALA A 37 -11.23 -10.16 -0.43
CA ALA A 37 -11.03 -9.30 -1.58
C ALA A 37 -9.99 -9.92 -2.51
N PRO A 38 -10.35 -10.20 -3.77
CA PRO A 38 -9.43 -10.76 -4.75
C PRO A 38 -8.37 -9.73 -5.16
N PRO A 39 -7.24 -10.19 -5.73
CA PRO A 39 -6.26 -9.30 -6.31
C PRO A 39 -6.85 -8.53 -7.51
N VAL A 40 -6.40 -7.28 -7.66
CA VAL A 40 -6.68 -6.44 -8.82
C VAL A 40 -5.36 -5.85 -9.28
N GLU A 41 -4.90 -6.23 -10.46
CA GLU A 41 -3.60 -5.85 -10.99
C GLU A 41 -3.34 -4.35 -10.92
N GLY A 42 -2.19 -3.97 -10.36
CA GLY A 42 -1.77 -2.59 -10.15
C GLY A 42 -2.42 -1.86 -8.96
N TYR A 43 -3.50 -2.41 -8.37
CA TYR A 43 -4.27 -1.71 -7.34
C TYR A 43 -4.37 -2.45 -6.01
N TYR A 44 -4.48 -3.77 -6.04
CA TYR A 44 -4.75 -4.53 -4.84
C TYR A 44 -4.15 -5.93 -4.93
N ALA A 45 -3.20 -6.25 -4.06
CA ALA A 45 -2.47 -7.53 -4.07
C ALA A 45 -3.29 -8.74 -3.59
N GLY A 46 -4.58 -8.56 -3.29
CA GLY A 46 -5.45 -9.58 -2.72
C GLY A 46 -5.16 -9.90 -1.26
N ASP A 47 -6.15 -10.45 -0.59
CA ASP A 47 -5.98 -10.91 0.78
C ASP A 47 -5.16 -12.18 0.86
N LYS A 48 -4.52 -12.41 2.00
CA LYS A 48 -4.15 -13.74 2.45
C LYS A 48 -5.23 -14.24 3.40
N ILE A 49 -5.60 -15.51 3.28
CA ILE A 49 -6.69 -16.08 4.06
C ILE A 49 -6.25 -17.32 4.83
N THR A 50 -6.97 -17.56 5.92
CA THR A 50 -6.90 -18.82 6.67
C THR A 50 -8.30 -19.39 6.85
N ILE A 51 -8.39 -20.71 6.93
CA ILE A 51 -9.61 -21.44 7.33
C ILE A 51 -9.21 -22.30 8.52
N ASP A 52 -9.89 -22.08 9.66
CA ASP A 52 -9.55 -22.68 10.97
C ASP A 52 -8.06 -22.51 11.34
N GLY A 53 -7.47 -21.34 10.96
CA GLY A 53 -6.07 -21.02 11.23
C GLY A 53 -5.06 -21.57 10.22
N GLU A 54 -5.46 -22.44 9.30
CA GLU A 54 -4.59 -22.95 8.23
C GLU A 54 -4.62 -22.04 7.02
N ALA A 55 -3.43 -21.71 6.48
CA ALA A 55 -3.30 -20.88 5.29
C ALA A 55 -3.89 -21.56 4.06
N VAL A 56 -4.68 -20.83 3.30
CA VAL A 56 -5.40 -21.35 2.14
C VAL A 56 -5.07 -20.52 0.90
N ASP A 57 -4.63 -21.20 -0.15
CA ASP A 57 -4.49 -20.59 -1.47
C ASP A 57 -5.86 -20.47 -2.13
N TYR A 58 -6.06 -19.41 -2.87
CA TYR A 58 -7.28 -19.23 -3.66
C TYR A 58 -7.00 -18.57 -5.02
N THR A 59 -7.94 -18.76 -5.94
CA THR A 59 -8.03 -18.03 -7.19
C THR A 59 -9.36 -17.30 -7.26
N ALA A 60 -9.42 -16.23 -8.03
CA ALA A 60 -10.64 -15.47 -8.24
C ALA A 60 -10.98 -15.40 -9.72
N GLU A 61 -12.18 -15.80 -10.08
CA GLU A 61 -12.68 -15.75 -11.46
C GLU A 61 -14.17 -15.38 -11.45
N GLY A 62 -14.53 -14.37 -12.26
CA GLY A 62 -15.91 -13.93 -12.39
C GLY A 62 -16.58 -13.50 -11.07
N GLY A 63 -15.83 -12.97 -10.10
CA GLY A 63 -16.31 -12.55 -8.78
C GLY A 63 -16.51 -13.70 -7.77
N ARG A 64 -16.11 -14.93 -8.12
CA ARG A 64 -16.12 -16.09 -7.24
C ARG A 64 -14.73 -16.39 -6.73
N ILE A 65 -14.63 -16.77 -5.46
CA ILE A 65 -13.36 -17.18 -4.82
C ILE A 65 -13.32 -18.70 -4.78
N GLN A 66 -12.36 -19.28 -5.49
CA GLN A 66 -12.11 -20.72 -5.45
C GLN A 66 -10.96 -21.01 -4.50
N CYS A 67 -11.27 -21.61 -3.35
CA CYS A 67 -10.31 -22.00 -2.33
C CYS A 67 -9.75 -23.40 -2.62
N LYS A 68 -8.46 -23.60 -2.30
CA LYS A 68 -7.74 -24.86 -2.42
C LYS A 68 -7.26 -25.29 -1.05
N MET A 69 -7.75 -26.42 -0.55
CA MET A 69 -7.35 -27.00 0.73
C MET A 69 -6.78 -28.40 0.56
N PRO A 70 -5.79 -28.81 1.40
CA PRO A 70 -5.28 -30.19 1.40
C PRO A 70 -6.32 -31.21 1.88
N ALA A 71 -7.20 -30.82 2.79
CA ALA A 71 -8.34 -31.61 3.23
C ALA A 71 -9.46 -30.68 3.71
N ALA A 72 -10.57 -30.65 2.99
CA ALA A 72 -11.76 -29.92 3.39
C ALA A 72 -12.89 -30.93 3.69
N LYS A 73 -13.66 -30.67 4.76
CA LYS A 73 -14.81 -31.47 5.14
C LYS A 73 -16.07 -30.72 4.73
N SER A 74 -16.64 -31.13 3.62
CA SER A 74 -17.92 -30.58 3.12
C SER A 74 -19.00 -30.67 4.19
N GLY A 75 -19.77 -29.60 4.36
CA GLY A 75 -20.86 -29.49 5.33
C GLY A 75 -20.42 -29.13 6.76
N GLU A 76 -19.12 -29.06 7.08
CA GLU A 76 -18.64 -28.62 8.39
C GLU A 76 -18.59 -27.09 8.49
N GLU A 77 -18.83 -26.58 9.70
CA GLU A 77 -18.59 -25.17 10.00
C GLU A 77 -17.09 -24.91 10.16
N ALA A 78 -16.60 -23.81 9.59
CA ALA A 78 -15.22 -23.36 9.68
C ALA A 78 -15.15 -21.84 9.86
N GLU A 79 -14.04 -21.32 10.40
CA GLU A 79 -13.78 -19.90 10.48
C GLU A 79 -12.86 -19.47 9.33
N LEU A 80 -13.41 -18.67 8.41
CA LEU A 80 -12.64 -17.97 7.39
C LEU A 80 -12.12 -16.65 7.99
N ALA A 81 -10.82 -16.44 7.97
CA ALA A 81 -10.19 -15.19 8.41
C ALA A 81 -9.22 -14.63 7.35
N ILE A 82 -9.05 -13.32 7.36
CA ILE A 82 -8.11 -12.62 6.48
C ILE A 82 -6.89 -12.12 7.27
N ASP A 83 -5.75 -11.95 6.61
CA ASP A 83 -4.61 -11.22 7.13
C ASP A 83 -4.96 -9.71 7.21
N TRP A 84 -5.47 -9.31 8.37
CA TRP A 84 -5.94 -7.94 8.60
C TRP A 84 -4.83 -6.88 8.44
N PRO A 85 -3.59 -7.05 8.96
CA PRO A 85 -2.50 -6.12 8.70
C PRO A 85 -2.25 -5.88 7.21
N ARG A 86 -2.28 -6.94 6.40
CA ARG A 86 -2.14 -6.84 4.95
C ARG A 86 -3.32 -6.10 4.31
N ARG A 87 -4.55 -6.42 4.69
CA ARG A 87 -5.76 -5.74 4.22
C ARG A 87 -5.71 -4.25 4.52
N LEU A 88 -5.41 -3.89 5.77
CA LEU A 88 -5.33 -2.50 6.20
C LEU A 88 -4.26 -1.73 5.41
N GLN A 89 -3.07 -2.29 5.26
CA GLN A 89 -1.99 -1.66 4.49
C GLN A 89 -2.40 -1.44 3.02
N SER A 90 -3.06 -2.40 2.40
CA SER A 90 -3.55 -2.25 1.02
C SER A 90 -4.62 -1.15 0.89
N MET A 91 -5.54 -1.05 1.86
CA MET A 91 -6.52 0.05 1.91
C MET A 91 -5.83 1.41 2.11
N GLN A 92 -4.82 1.48 2.97
CA GLN A 92 -4.01 2.68 3.19
C GLN A 92 -3.26 3.08 1.91
N ASN A 93 -2.61 2.13 1.25
CA ASN A 93 -1.88 2.37 -0.01
C ASN A 93 -2.80 2.95 -1.09
N ASN A 94 -3.99 2.39 -1.24
CA ASN A 94 -4.95 2.83 -2.25
C ASN A 94 -5.43 4.27 -2.00
N ILE A 95 -5.80 4.61 -0.75
CA ILE A 95 -6.21 5.98 -0.41
C ILE A 95 -5.02 6.94 -0.50
N ALA A 96 -3.82 6.56 -0.02
CA ALA A 96 -2.61 7.37 -0.16
C ALA A 96 -2.31 7.70 -1.63
N ARG A 97 -2.45 6.72 -2.54
CA ARG A 97 -2.32 6.93 -3.99
C ARG A 97 -3.28 7.98 -4.51
N ILE A 98 -4.55 7.94 -4.08
CA ILE A 98 -5.58 8.90 -4.49
C ILE A 98 -5.23 10.31 -4.00
N LEU A 99 -4.87 10.45 -2.72
CA LEU A 99 -4.47 11.72 -2.15
C LEU A 99 -3.21 12.28 -2.82
N PHE A 100 -2.24 11.43 -3.11
CA PHE A 100 -1.00 11.80 -3.77
C PHE A 100 -1.22 12.26 -5.22
N ALA A 101 -2.01 11.51 -6.00
CA ALA A 101 -2.39 11.90 -7.35
C ALA A 101 -3.11 13.27 -7.38
N GLY A 102 -4.06 13.47 -6.47
CA GLY A 102 -4.75 14.77 -6.34
C GLY A 102 -3.83 15.92 -5.92
N ALA A 103 -2.82 15.64 -5.07
CA ALA A 103 -1.82 16.64 -4.69
C ALA A 103 -0.91 17.03 -5.87
N LEU A 104 -0.47 16.05 -6.66
CA LEU A 104 0.35 16.28 -7.86
C LEU A 104 -0.39 17.12 -8.91
N GLU A 105 -1.64 16.77 -9.20
CA GLU A 105 -2.49 17.54 -10.11
C GLU A 105 -2.70 18.96 -9.60
N LYS A 106 -3.09 19.12 -8.34
CA LYS A 106 -3.43 20.42 -7.75
C LYS A 106 -2.25 21.38 -7.64
N LEU A 107 -1.07 20.87 -7.25
CA LEU A 107 0.07 21.72 -6.94
C LEU A 107 1.05 21.88 -8.09
N LEU A 108 1.13 20.91 -9.00
CA LEU A 108 2.07 20.92 -10.12
C LEU A 108 1.40 20.86 -11.49
N HIS A 109 0.08 20.61 -11.55
CA HIS A 109 -0.64 20.28 -12.78
C HIS A 109 -0.02 19.07 -13.51
N ALA A 110 0.64 18.18 -12.75
CA ALA A 110 1.27 16.98 -13.27
C ALA A 110 0.23 15.86 -13.41
N LYS A 111 0.14 15.30 -14.62
CA LYS A 111 -0.78 14.21 -14.92
C LYS A 111 -0.18 12.86 -14.52
N VAL A 112 -0.93 12.05 -13.82
CA VAL A 112 -0.55 10.65 -13.54
C VAL A 112 -0.74 9.81 -14.79
N LEU A 113 0.32 9.15 -15.25
CA LEU A 113 0.36 8.28 -16.41
C LEU A 113 0.08 6.83 -16.03
N SER A 114 0.69 6.35 -14.94
CA SER A 114 0.52 5.00 -14.40
C SER A 114 0.84 4.93 -12.91
N GLY A 115 0.66 3.78 -12.30
CA GLY A 115 1.03 3.56 -10.91
C GLY A 115 0.66 2.18 -10.40
N SER A 116 1.17 1.83 -9.23
CA SER A 116 0.84 0.60 -8.53
C SER A 116 0.75 0.82 -7.02
N THR A 117 -0.06 0.02 -6.34
CA THR A 117 -0.18 -0.02 -4.88
C THR A 117 -0.06 -1.45 -4.32
N GLU A 118 0.50 -2.37 -5.09
CA GLU A 118 0.72 -3.75 -4.67
C GLU A 118 1.90 -3.89 -3.71
N GLU A 119 3.06 -4.37 -4.19
CA GLU A 119 4.25 -4.55 -3.34
C GLU A 119 5.05 -3.27 -3.16
N VAL A 120 5.24 -2.52 -4.24
CA VAL A 120 5.89 -1.21 -4.26
C VAL A 120 4.88 -0.17 -4.72
N CYS A 121 4.60 0.80 -3.86
CA CYS A 121 3.67 1.87 -4.20
C CYS A 121 4.39 2.98 -4.95
N TYR A 122 3.90 3.30 -6.16
CA TYR A 122 4.46 4.38 -6.96
C TYR A 122 3.41 5.02 -7.88
N LEU A 123 3.71 6.23 -8.33
CA LEU A 123 3.05 6.90 -9.46
C LEU A 123 4.11 7.29 -10.48
N VAL A 124 3.79 7.16 -11.76
CA VAL A 124 4.53 7.77 -12.87
C VAL A 124 3.76 9.00 -13.32
N VAL A 125 4.44 10.12 -13.42
CA VAL A 125 3.82 11.42 -13.75
C VAL A 125 4.49 12.05 -14.95
N ASP A 126 3.70 12.79 -15.75
CA ASP A 126 4.16 13.60 -16.87
C ASP A 126 4.87 14.86 -16.35
N ALA A 127 6.12 14.70 -15.96
CA ALA A 127 6.99 15.77 -15.51
C ALA A 127 8.46 15.45 -15.83
N GLU A 128 9.24 16.45 -16.21
CA GLU A 128 10.68 16.29 -16.51
C GLU A 128 11.53 16.34 -15.24
N ASP A 129 11.15 17.18 -14.29
CA ASP A 129 11.81 17.39 -13.01
C ASP A 129 10.83 17.92 -11.95
N ILE A 130 11.03 17.50 -10.71
CA ILE A 130 10.31 18.04 -9.55
C ILE A 130 11.35 18.40 -8.50
N GLY A 131 11.52 19.71 -8.26
CA GLY A 131 12.47 20.21 -7.28
C GLY A 131 12.10 19.82 -5.83
N PHE A 132 13.11 19.72 -4.98
CA PHE A 132 12.96 19.29 -3.57
C PHE A 132 11.87 20.06 -2.80
N MET A 133 11.80 21.38 -2.96
CA MET A 133 10.78 22.22 -2.30
C MET A 133 9.35 21.90 -2.77
N SER A 134 9.20 21.47 -4.01
CA SER A 134 7.88 21.05 -4.53
C SER A 134 7.46 19.70 -3.96
N LEU A 135 8.40 18.77 -3.81
CA LEU A 135 8.15 17.47 -3.16
C LEU A 135 7.73 17.64 -1.71
N GLU A 136 8.45 18.48 -0.96
CA GLU A 136 8.11 18.76 0.43
C GLU A 136 6.70 19.38 0.55
N LYS A 137 6.34 20.30 -0.36
CA LYS A 137 4.98 20.87 -0.41
C LYS A 137 3.91 19.80 -0.70
N ILE A 138 4.18 18.88 -1.63
CA ILE A 138 3.26 17.78 -1.97
C ILE A 138 3.09 16.87 -0.77
N GLU A 139 4.19 16.42 -0.15
CA GLU A 139 4.16 15.55 1.01
C GLU A 139 3.40 16.18 2.18
N ASN A 140 3.68 17.47 2.47
CA ASN A 140 2.97 18.23 3.48
C ASN A 140 1.47 18.37 3.16
N TYR A 141 1.10 18.58 1.90
CA TYR A 141 -0.30 18.68 1.51
C TYR A 141 -1.04 17.35 1.66
N VAL A 142 -0.43 16.24 1.26
CA VAL A 142 -1.01 14.90 1.46
C VAL A 142 -1.20 14.61 2.95
N ASN A 143 -0.19 14.87 3.79
CA ASN A 143 -0.30 14.67 5.24
C ASN A 143 -1.33 15.61 5.88
N HIS A 144 -1.48 16.85 5.39
CA HIS A 144 -2.56 17.74 5.81
C HIS A 144 -3.96 17.16 5.51
N LEU A 145 -4.17 16.54 4.35
CA LEU A 145 -5.43 15.86 4.02
C LEU A 145 -5.67 14.64 4.94
N ILE A 146 -4.61 13.93 5.31
CA ILE A 146 -4.67 12.82 6.27
C ILE A 146 -5.06 13.33 7.66
N GLU A 147 -4.38 14.35 8.16
CA GLU A 147 -4.65 14.98 9.46
C GLU A 147 -6.05 15.58 9.56
N SER A 148 -6.58 16.08 8.45
CA SER A 148 -7.94 16.63 8.35
C SER A 148 -9.03 15.57 8.52
N ASN A 149 -8.68 14.28 8.47
CA ASN A 149 -9.56 13.13 8.69
C ASN A 149 -10.87 13.21 7.89
N LEU A 150 -10.75 13.50 6.59
CA LEU A 150 -11.88 13.72 5.68
C LEU A 150 -12.62 12.42 5.40
N PRO A 151 -13.97 12.46 5.26
CA PRO A 151 -14.76 11.28 4.92
C PRO A 151 -14.46 10.83 3.48
N ILE A 152 -14.39 9.50 3.29
CA ILE A 152 -14.24 8.84 1.99
C ILE A 152 -15.58 8.23 1.64
N GLN A 153 -16.15 8.63 0.52
CA GLN A 153 -17.42 8.11 0.02
C GLN A 153 -17.17 7.34 -1.27
N GLU A 154 -17.79 6.19 -1.41
CA GLU A 154 -17.73 5.37 -2.63
C GLU A 154 -19.14 5.12 -3.13
N GLU A 155 -19.37 5.40 -4.40
CA GLU A 155 -20.62 5.06 -5.10
C GLU A 155 -20.28 4.47 -6.48
N LYS A 156 -20.61 3.19 -6.68
CA LYS A 156 -20.39 2.45 -7.95
C LYS A 156 -18.94 2.49 -8.45
N GLY A 157 -17.97 2.43 -7.54
CA GLY A 157 -16.53 2.48 -7.84
C GLY A 157 -15.96 3.90 -7.95
N GLU A 158 -16.81 4.94 -7.96
CA GLU A 158 -16.37 6.32 -7.89
C GLU A 158 -16.11 6.72 -6.43
N VAL A 159 -14.89 7.14 -6.15
CA VAL A 159 -14.45 7.60 -4.83
C VAL A 159 -14.45 9.12 -4.79
N THR A 160 -15.08 9.68 -3.78
CA THR A 160 -15.15 11.11 -3.52
C THR A 160 -14.52 11.42 -2.16
N ILE A 161 -13.53 12.30 -2.16
CA ILE A 161 -12.87 12.83 -0.95
C ILE A 161 -12.90 14.37 -1.07
N PRO A 162 -13.32 15.12 -0.04
CA PRO A 162 -13.29 16.58 -0.08
C PRO A 162 -11.90 17.10 -0.47
N SER A 163 -11.85 18.08 -1.35
CA SER A 163 -10.62 18.69 -1.90
C SER A 163 -9.75 17.82 -2.81
N VAL A 164 -10.23 16.65 -3.20
CA VAL A 164 -9.61 15.76 -4.19
C VAL A 164 -10.63 15.51 -5.30
N ASP A 165 -10.16 15.48 -6.55
CA ASP A 165 -11.03 15.17 -7.67
C ASP A 165 -11.55 13.74 -7.57
N LYS A 166 -12.74 13.51 -8.14
CA LYS A 166 -13.35 12.19 -8.16
C LYS A 166 -12.49 11.21 -8.96
N VAL A 167 -12.27 10.04 -8.41
CA VAL A 167 -11.48 8.98 -9.05
C VAL A 167 -12.20 7.64 -8.96
N TYR A 168 -11.95 6.78 -9.93
CA TYR A 168 -12.35 5.38 -9.82
C TYR A 168 -11.32 4.59 -9.01
N SER A 169 -11.82 3.75 -8.11
CA SER A 169 -11.00 2.85 -7.33
C SER A 169 -11.64 1.47 -7.22
N VAL A 170 -10.84 0.48 -6.88
CA VAL A 170 -11.23 -0.91 -6.74
C VAL A 170 -10.76 -1.47 -5.41
N GLY A 171 -11.45 -2.49 -4.94
CA GLY A 171 -11.14 -3.13 -3.66
C GLY A 171 -11.75 -2.42 -2.44
N PRO A 172 -11.48 -2.94 -1.24
CA PRO A 172 -11.97 -2.36 0.00
C PRO A 172 -11.30 -1.02 0.29
N LEU A 173 -12.05 -0.07 0.85
CA LEU A 173 -11.60 1.30 1.12
C LEU A 173 -11.65 1.63 2.62
N LEU A 174 -10.82 2.58 3.03
CA LEU A 174 -10.91 3.25 4.33
C LEU A 174 -12.17 4.14 4.38
N LYS A 175 -12.63 4.45 5.59
CA LYS A 175 -13.77 5.36 5.79
C LYS A 175 -13.35 6.82 5.85
N ASN A 176 -12.15 7.08 6.33
CA ASN A 176 -11.62 8.42 6.50
C ASN A 176 -10.13 8.48 6.10
N THR A 177 -9.69 9.66 5.65
CA THR A 177 -8.29 9.87 5.25
C THR A 177 -7.31 9.71 6.41
N GLY A 178 -7.72 10.03 7.64
CA GLY A 178 -6.89 9.87 8.85
C GLY A 178 -6.43 8.43 9.11
N GLU A 179 -7.13 7.43 8.58
CA GLU A 179 -6.75 6.03 8.72
C GLU A 179 -5.52 5.65 7.86
N VAL A 180 -5.10 6.49 6.92
CA VAL A 180 -3.82 6.36 6.21
C VAL A 180 -2.64 6.52 7.16
N ALA A 181 -2.80 7.30 8.23
CA ALA A 181 -1.89 7.59 9.32
C ALA A 181 -0.71 8.49 8.95
N LEU A 182 0.16 8.12 8.05
CA LEU A 182 1.34 8.88 7.61
C LEU A 182 1.64 8.57 6.15
N PHE A 183 2.11 9.57 5.41
CA PHE A 183 2.56 9.45 4.03
C PHE A 183 3.98 10.01 3.90
N ALA A 184 4.85 9.36 3.12
CA ALA A 184 6.16 9.86 2.76
C ALA A 184 6.55 9.46 1.34
N ILE A 185 7.20 10.39 0.63
CA ILE A 185 7.82 10.13 -0.68
C ILE A 185 9.22 9.57 -0.41
N GLN A 186 9.50 8.36 -0.90
CA GLN A 186 10.79 7.70 -0.67
C GLN A 186 11.82 8.01 -1.75
N LYS A 187 11.40 8.00 -3.03
CA LYS A 187 12.32 8.00 -4.15
C LYS A 187 11.70 8.64 -5.38
N ILE A 188 12.56 9.27 -6.18
CA ILE A 188 12.22 9.77 -7.51
C ILE A 188 13.23 9.20 -8.49
N GLU A 189 12.74 8.69 -9.59
CA GLU A 189 13.53 8.11 -10.66
C GLU A 189 13.01 8.62 -12.00
N LYS A 190 13.93 8.86 -12.94
CA LYS A 190 13.54 9.16 -14.32
C LYS A 190 13.16 7.86 -15.03
N GLU A 191 12.04 7.91 -15.73
CA GLU A 191 11.57 6.87 -16.64
C GLU A 191 11.43 7.46 -18.06
N GLU A 192 11.16 6.61 -19.06
CA GLU A 192 11.04 7.06 -20.45
C GLU A 192 9.90 8.07 -20.65
N GLU A 193 8.80 7.91 -19.94
CA GLU A 193 7.59 8.73 -20.07
C GLU A 193 7.44 9.81 -18.99
N GLY A 194 8.44 9.98 -18.09
CA GLY A 194 8.34 10.98 -17.04
C GLY A 194 9.10 10.64 -15.75
N LEU A 195 8.51 10.94 -14.60
CA LEU A 195 9.09 10.66 -13.29
C LEU A 195 8.30 9.61 -12.52
N LYS A 196 8.98 8.59 -12.03
CA LYS A 196 8.44 7.63 -11.07
C LYS A 196 8.69 8.10 -9.65
N LEU A 197 7.62 8.27 -8.92
CA LEU A 197 7.58 8.71 -7.53
C LEU A 197 7.17 7.53 -6.65
N THR A 198 8.12 6.95 -5.93
CA THR A 198 7.84 5.85 -4.97
C THR A 198 7.46 6.44 -3.62
N PHE A 199 6.42 5.90 -3.00
CA PHE A 199 5.89 6.38 -1.73
C PHE A 199 5.57 5.24 -0.76
N VAL A 200 5.46 5.58 0.51
CA VAL A 200 5.01 4.69 1.58
C VAL A 200 3.97 5.39 2.44
N CYS A 201 3.12 4.60 3.09
CA CYS A 201 2.15 5.14 4.04
C CYS A 201 1.90 4.16 5.20
N GLY A 202 1.22 4.62 6.24
CA GLY A 202 0.82 3.80 7.38
C GLY A 202 2.01 3.13 8.07
N LYS A 203 1.88 1.83 8.29
CA LYS A 203 2.95 1.04 8.93
C LYS A 203 4.24 1.04 8.13
N SER A 204 4.17 0.98 6.80
CA SER A 204 5.36 0.99 5.94
C SER A 204 6.14 2.30 6.07
N ALA A 205 5.48 3.45 6.21
CA ALA A 205 6.14 4.73 6.46
C ALA A 205 6.83 4.76 7.84
N LEU A 206 6.20 4.18 8.86
CA LEU A 206 6.82 4.05 10.19
C LEU A 206 8.04 3.13 10.16
N ASP A 207 7.98 2.03 9.43
CA ASP A 207 9.09 1.09 9.31
C ASP A 207 10.24 1.71 8.51
N ASP A 208 9.94 2.49 7.47
CA ASP A 208 10.91 3.29 6.71
C ASP A 208 11.64 4.31 7.62
N TYR A 209 10.89 5.08 8.39
CA TYR A 209 11.46 6.00 9.40
C TYR A 209 12.37 5.28 10.39
N ARG A 210 11.97 4.10 10.89
CA ARG A 210 12.78 3.30 11.81
C ARG A 210 14.09 2.84 11.18
N ASN A 211 14.06 2.43 9.91
CA ASN A 211 15.25 2.02 9.17
C ASN A 211 16.22 3.18 8.99
N HIS A 212 15.73 4.36 8.61
CA HIS A 212 16.55 5.56 8.50
C HIS A 212 17.15 5.98 9.84
N ARG A 213 16.37 5.94 10.92
CA ARG A 213 16.83 6.20 12.28
C ARG A 213 17.90 5.22 12.72
N TYR A 214 17.74 3.93 12.41
CA TYR A 214 18.74 2.90 12.72
C TYR A 214 20.05 3.16 11.97
N LEU A 215 19.99 3.45 10.67
CA LEU A 215 21.16 3.80 9.85
C LEU A 215 21.88 5.04 10.41
N THR A 216 21.13 6.11 10.68
CA THR A 216 21.70 7.34 11.25
C THR A 216 22.39 7.10 12.58
N LYS A 217 21.79 6.29 13.47
CA LYS A 217 22.40 5.90 14.75
C LYS A 217 23.71 5.14 14.57
N ASN A 218 23.75 4.18 13.65
CA ASN A 218 24.96 3.41 13.36
C ASN A 218 26.08 4.29 12.79
N LEU A 219 25.74 5.19 11.84
CA LEU A 219 26.69 6.17 11.30
C LEU A 219 27.22 7.09 12.39
N SER A 220 26.36 7.58 13.29
CA SER A 220 26.74 8.38 14.46
C SER A 220 27.78 7.68 15.32
N MET A 221 27.56 6.40 15.65
CA MET A 221 28.51 5.62 16.44
C MET A 221 29.82 5.37 15.69
N TYR A 222 29.75 5.03 14.40
CA TYR A 222 30.92 4.73 13.57
C TYR A 222 31.83 5.94 13.36
N LEU A 223 31.20 7.10 13.09
CA LEU A 223 31.92 8.35 12.82
C LEU A 223 32.21 9.15 14.08
N LYS A 224 31.73 8.71 15.26
CA LYS A 224 31.82 9.41 16.56
C LYS A 224 31.24 10.83 16.52
N GLU A 225 30.16 11.01 15.78
CA GLU A 225 29.45 12.27 15.63
C GLU A 225 28.05 12.19 16.22
N SER A 226 27.64 13.20 16.98
CA SER A 226 26.35 13.17 17.70
C SER A 226 25.20 13.85 16.95
N THR A 227 25.50 14.58 15.88
CA THR A 227 24.51 15.31 15.10
C THR A 227 24.48 14.86 13.64
N THR A 228 23.35 14.98 12.97
CA THR A 228 23.21 14.66 11.54
C THR A 228 24.16 15.51 10.69
N GLN A 229 24.36 16.79 11.07
CA GLN A 229 25.30 17.67 10.38
C GLN A 229 26.76 17.22 10.57
N GLY A 230 27.13 16.78 11.77
CA GLY A 230 28.46 16.20 12.06
C GLY A 230 28.72 14.94 11.26
N ILE A 231 27.73 14.04 11.19
CA ILE A 231 27.80 12.83 10.35
C ILE A 231 28.09 13.22 8.89
N TRP A 232 27.32 14.18 8.35
CA TRP A 232 27.50 14.64 6.97
C TRP A 232 28.88 15.24 6.71
N GLN A 233 29.41 16.06 7.63
CA GLN A 233 30.74 16.61 7.54
C GLN A 233 31.85 15.54 7.60
N ALA A 234 31.69 14.55 8.48
CA ALA A 234 32.62 13.44 8.58
C ALA A 234 32.65 12.59 7.30
N VAL A 235 31.48 12.33 6.70
CA VAL A 235 31.41 11.63 5.40
C VAL A 235 32.11 12.41 4.29
N LYS A 236 31.86 13.73 4.19
CA LYS A 236 32.56 14.58 3.20
C LYS A 236 34.09 14.57 3.37
N LYS A 237 34.56 14.61 4.64
CA LYS A 237 36.00 14.55 4.92
C LYS A 237 36.62 13.21 4.52
N LEU A 238 35.90 12.10 4.73
CA LEU A 238 36.35 10.77 4.28
C LEU A 238 36.41 10.69 2.77
N GLN A 239 35.39 11.19 2.08
CA GLN A 239 35.35 11.23 0.61
C GLN A 239 36.54 12.03 0.05
N GLY A 240 36.84 13.22 0.58
CA GLY A 240 37.98 14.02 0.16
C GLY A 240 39.32 13.28 0.31
N LYS A 241 39.52 12.54 1.43
CA LYS A 241 40.75 11.73 1.62
C LYS A 241 40.87 10.60 0.60
N ILE A 242 39.75 9.94 0.23
CA ILE A 242 39.74 8.89 -0.79
C ILE A 242 40.10 9.46 -2.16
N ASP A 243 39.57 10.63 -2.48
CA ASP A 243 39.83 11.29 -3.78
C ASP A 243 41.31 11.77 -3.88
N GLU A 244 41.94 12.19 -2.78
CA GLU A 244 43.37 12.50 -2.71
C GLU A 244 44.26 11.27 -2.90
N GLN A 245 43.84 10.09 -2.39
CA GLN A 245 44.60 8.84 -2.53
C GLN A 245 44.50 8.21 -3.92
N LYS A 246 43.51 8.61 -4.72
CA LYS A 246 43.33 8.13 -6.10
C LYS A 246 44.08 8.96 -7.16
N LYS A 247 44.66 10.08 -6.76
CA LYS A 247 45.56 10.94 -7.58
C LYS A 247 47.01 10.55 -7.43
#